data_e9e57c072355a1de4f1fa0168742f1e0
#
_entry.id   e9e57c072355a1de4f1fa0168742f1e0
#
_cell.length_a   1.000
_cell.length_b   1.000
_cell.length_c   1.000
_cell.angle_alpha   90.00
_cell.angle_beta   90.00
_cell.angle_gamma   90.00
#
_symmetry.space_group_name_H-M   'P 1'
#
loop_
_entity.id
_entity.type
_entity.pdbx_description
1 polymer ?
#
loop_
_entity_poly.entity_id
_entity_poly.type
_entity_poly.pdbx_seq_one_letter_code
_entity_poly.pdbx_strand_id
1 'polypeptide(L)'
;GPERSARLRCGVHSRPHEPPAPPLPSPAAVAAFLRGLDRRARLFAATQAGDASRGEQALAAVARVFAGDAGQWPLAQWPQQYWRLLLAAPSLRHVDAPQADALLPGIARLAPEPRAAVLLHLVAGLDDEAAAAALGLSVEAYQARIRDSLPRNELGQPDVDVWRAWRAAAQRELER
;
A
#
# COMPACT_ATOMS: atom_id res chain seq x y z
N GLY A 1 73.24 11.87 -27.69
CA GLY A 1 72.58 12.15 -26.43
C GLY A 1 71.56 11.07 -26.08
N PRO A 2 71.53 10.59 -24.84
CA PRO A 2 70.59 9.54 -24.48
C PRO A 2 69.15 10.04 -24.41
N GLU A 3 68.34 9.41 -25.15
CA GLU A 3 66.91 9.64 -25.08
C GLU A 3 66.32 9.08 -23.81
N ARG A 4 65.69 9.93 -23.05
CA ARG A 4 64.94 9.50 -21.90
C ARG A 4 63.52 9.19 -22.31
N SER A 5 63.17 7.95 -22.34
CA SER A 5 61.79 7.54 -22.46
C SER A 5 61.05 7.89 -21.17
N ALA A 6 60.13 8.82 -21.26
CA ALA A 6 59.21 9.13 -20.18
C ALA A 6 58.25 7.96 -20.01
N ARG A 7 58.37 7.25 -18.89
CA ARG A 7 57.37 6.27 -18.51
C ARG A 7 56.15 7.00 -17.98
N LEU A 8 55.13 7.03 -18.79
CA LEU A 8 53.80 7.40 -18.32
C LEU A 8 53.35 6.35 -17.31
N ARG A 9 53.33 6.72 -16.05
CA ARG A 9 52.62 5.94 -15.03
C ARG A 9 51.14 6.14 -15.26
N CYS A 10 50.49 5.14 -15.81
CA CYS A 10 49.06 5.02 -15.74
C CYS A 10 48.68 4.90 -14.25
N GLY A 11 48.22 5.98 -13.68
CA GLY A 11 47.60 5.93 -12.37
C GLY A 11 46.42 5.00 -12.44
N VAL A 12 46.51 3.91 -11.70
CA VAL A 12 45.33 3.07 -11.50
C VAL A 12 44.35 3.91 -10.67
N HIS A 13 43.40 4.52 -11.34
CA HIS A 13 42.28 5.10 -10.63
C HIS A 13 41.46 3.94 -10.05
N SER A 14 41.75 3.60 -8.81
CA SER A 14 40.82 2.79 -8.05
C SER A 14 39.51 3.53 -7.95
N ARG A 15 38.51 3.03 -8.66
CA ARG A 15 37.13 3.54 -8.51
C ARG A 15 36.76 3.40 -7.03
N PRO A 16 36.13 4.44 -6.42
CA PRO A 16 35.61 4.28 -5.08
C PRO A 16 34.74 3.03 -5.05
N HIS A 17 34.90 2.25 -4.02
CA HIS A 17 34.14 1.02 -3.82
C HIS A 17 32.66 1.38 -3.73
N GLU A 18 31.94 1.22 -4.82
CA GLU A 18 30.49 1.30 -4.77
C GLU A 18 29.99 0.11 -3.94
N PRO A 19 29.13 0.33 -2.94
CA PRO A 19 28.53 -0.78 -2.25
C PRO A 19 27.84 -1.68 -3.27
N PRO A 20 27.94 -3.01 -3.15
CA PRO A 20 27.26 -3.90 -4.07
C PRO A 20 25.79 -3.55 -4.12
N ALA A 21 25.21 -3.48 -5.31
CA ALA A 21 23.77 -3.31 -5.47
C ALA A 21 23.04 -4.33 -4.58
N PRO A 22 21.99 -3.94 -3.85
CA PRO A 22 21.22 -4.90 -3.07
C PRO A 22 20.81 -6.05 -4.00
N PRO A 23 20.87 -7.32 -3.54
CA PRO A 23 20.46 -8.45 -4.34
C PRO A 23 19.02 -8.24 -4.80
N LEU A 24 18.73 -8.56 -6.06
CA LEU A 24 17.36 -8.61 -6.56
C LEU A 24 16.54 -9.51 -5.62
N PRO A 25 15.33 -9.10 -5.21
CA PRO A 25 14.50 -9.93 -4.36
C PRO A 25 14.25 -11.27 -5.06
N SER A 26 14.47 -12.35 -4.33
CA SER A 26 14.18 -13.67 -4.84
C SER A 26 12.66 -13.84 -5.03
N PRO A 27 12.20 -14.70 -5.95
CA PRO A 27 10.80 -15.06 -6.04
C PRO A 27 10.22 -15.54 -4.72
N ALA A 28 11.01 -16.20 -3.90
CA ALA A 28 10.59 -16.63 -2.56
C ALA A 28 10.30 -15.46 -1.62
N ALA A 29 11.10 -14.39 -1.68
CA ALA A 29 10.86 -13.18 -0.86
C ALA A 29 9.57 -12.49 -1.27
N VAL A 30 9.30 -12.36 -2.57
CA VAL A 30 8.06 -11.79 -3.10
C VAL A 30 6.86 -12.65 -2.66
N ALA A 31 6.94 -13.96 -2.80
CA ALA A 31 5.88 -14.87 -2.39
C ALA A 31 5.59 -14.80 -0.89
N ALA A 32 6.64 -14.72 -0.07
CA ALA A 32 6.50 -14.58 1.37
C ALA A 32 5.83 -13.26 1.75
N PHE A 33 6.21 -12.16 1.10
CA PHE A 33 5.59 -10.86 1.30
C PHE A 33 4.09 -10.91 0.97
N LEU A 34 3.73 -11.44 -0.19
CA LEU A 34 2.33 -11.53 -0.62
C LEU A 34 1.50 -12.42 0.31
N ARG A 35 2.06 -13.55 0.77
CA ARG A 35 1.37 -14.40 1.75
C ARG A 35 1.16 -13.69 3.08
N GLY A 36 2.15 -12.91 3.52
CA GLY A 36 2.07 -12.19 4.79
C GLY A 36 0.97 -11.15 4.86
N LEU A 37 0.59 -10.58 3.72
CA LEU A 37 -0.49 -9.58 3.68
C LEU A 37 -1.80 -10.09 3.06
N ASP A 38 -1.87 -11.37 2.70
CA ASP A 38 -3.01 -11.91 1.94
C ASP A 38 -4.37 -11.65 2.62
N ARG A 39 -4.47 -11.90 3.92
CA ARG A 39 -5.72 -11.68 4.66
C ARG A 39 -6.16 -10.21 4.64
N ARG A 40 -5.23 -9.31 4.86
CA ARG A 40 -5.47 -7.86 4.81
C ARG A 40 -5.86 -7.42 3.41
N ALA A 41 -5.15 -7.92 2.40
CA ALA A 41 -5.41 -7.59 1.01
C ALA A 41 -6.80 -8.05 0.57
N ARG A 42 -7.22 -9.25 0.96
CA ARG A 42 -8.56 -9.77 0.64
C ARG A 42 -9.67 -8.94 1.27
N LEU A 43 -9.54 -8.62 2.55
CA LEU A 43 -10.52 -7.78 3.25
C LEU A 43 -10.59 -6.38 2.64
N PHE A 44 -9.43 -5.79 2.36
CA PHE A 44 -9.33 -4.49 1.72
C PHE A 44 -10.00 -4.49 0.35
N ALA A 45 -9.63 -5.43 -0.51
CA ALA A 45 -10.11 -5.48 -1.88
C ALA A 45 -11.62 -5.75 -1.95
N ALA A 46 -12.13 -6.68 -1.14
CA ALA A 46 -13.56 -6.97 -1.09
C ALA A 46 -14.37 -5.77 -0.62
N THR A 47 -13.88 -5.06 0.39
CA THR A 47 -14.56 -3.86 0.93
C THR A 47 -14.50 -2.70 -0.05
N GLN A 48 -13.34 -2.45 -0.65
CA GLN A 48 -13.18 -1.35 -1.60
C GLN A 48 -13.96 -1.58 -2.90
N ALA A 49 -13.98 -2.81 -3.39
CA ALA A 49 -14.72 -3.16 -4.61
C ALA A 49 -16.23 -3.29 -4.38
N GLY A 50 -16.65 -3.53 -3.13
CA GLY A 50 -18.03 -3.86 -2.81
C GLY A 50 -18.47 -5.23 -3.32
N ASP A 51 -17.56 -6.05 -3.80
CA ASP A 51 -17.80 -7.37 -4.41
C ASP A 51 -16.55 -8.23 -4.24
N ALA A 52 -16.70 -9.42 -3.65
CA ALA A 52 -15.61 -10.33 -3.40
C ALA A 52 -14.94 -10.80 -4.72
N SER A 53 -15.73 -11.03 -5.77
CA SER A 53 -15.21 -11.46 -7.07
C SER A 53 -14.33 -10.40 -7.72
N ARG A 54 -14.75 -9.14 -7.71
CA ARG A 54 -13.93 -8.01 -8.19
C ARG A 54 -12.67 -7.84 -7.36
N GLY A 55 -12.79 -8.03 -6.05
CA GLY A 55 -11.65 -7.99 -5.15
C GLY A 55 -10.61 -9.04 -5.52
N GLU A 56 -11.03 -10.28 -5.76
CA GLU A 56 -10.14 -11.37 -6.19
C GLU A 56 -9.45 -11.08 -7.53
N GLN A 57 -10.17 -10.50 -8.48
CA GLN A 57 -9.60 -10.09 -9.76
C GLN A 57 -8.50 -9.05 -9.58
N ALA A 58 -8.73 -8.06 -8.73
CA ALA A 58 -7.74 -7.03 -8.42
C ALA A 58 -6.50 -7.64 -7.77
N LEU A 59 -6.68 -8.53 -6.80
CA LEU A 59 -5.57 -9.20 -6.13
C LEU A 59 -4.70 -10.00 -7.09
N ALA A 60 -5.31 -10.76 -7.98
CA ALA A 60 -4.59 -11.55 -8.96
C ALA A 60 -3.78 -10.68 -9.92
N ALA A 61 -4.38 -9.57 -10.40
CA ALA A 61 -3.71 -8.64 -11.30
C ALA A 61 -2.52 -7.95 -10.59
N VAL A 62 -2.72 -7.50 -9.36
CA VAL A 62 -1.68 -6.79 -8.60
C VAL A 62 -0.54 -7.74 -8.22
N ALA A 63 -0.82 -8.98 -7.86
CA ALA A 63 0.21 -9.96 -7.55
C ALA A 63 1.18 -10.15 -8.73
N ARG A 64 0.66 -10.21 -9.95
CA ARG A 64 1.49 -10.34 -11.16
C ARG A 64 2.34 -9.10 -11.41
N VAL A 65 1.74 -7.92 -11.32
CA VAL A 65 2.46 -6.65 -11.54
C VAL A 65 3.52 -6.45 -10.46
N PHE A 66 3.15 -6.68 -9.21
CA PHE A 66 4.08 -6.53 -8.09
C PHE A 66 5.28 -7.48 -8.21
N ALA A 67 5.04 -8.74 -8.57
CA ALA A 67 6.11 -9.71 -8.76
C ALA A 67 7.10 -9.28 -9.85
N GLY A 68 6.60 -8.64 -10.92
CA GLY A 68 7.45 -8.12 -12.00
C GLY A 68 8.24 -6.88 -11.62
N ASP A 69 7.69 -6.03 -10.76
CA ASP A 69 8.23 -4.70 -10.46
C ASP A 69 8.96 -4.61 -9.11
N ALA A 70 8.83 -5.62 -8.25
CA ALA A 70 9.34 -5.58 -6.87
C ALA A 70 10.84 -5.28 -6.79
N GLY A 71 11.64 -5.72 -7.77
CA GLY A 71 13.07 -5.44 -7.85
C GLY A 71 13.43 -3.97 -8.00
N GLN A 72 12.47 -3.12 -8.41
CA GLN A 72 12.69 -1.68 -8.60
C GLN A 72 12.62 -0.90 -7.28
N TRP A 73 12.08 -1.50 -6.21
CA TRP A 73 11.84 -0.81 -4.96
C TRP A 73 12.64 -1.43 -3.82
N PRO A 74 13.17 -0.61 -2.90
CA PRO A 74 13.68 -1.12 -1.63
C PRO A 74 12.58 -1.89 -0.88
N LEU A 75 12.97 -2.92 -0.14
CA LEU A 75 12.03 -3.74 0.64
C LEU A 75 11.14 -2.90 1.57
N ALA A 76 11.69 -1.83 2.16
CA ALA A 76 10.94 -0.95 3.04
C ALA A 76 9.76 -0.24 2.33
N GLN A 77 9.82 -0.09 1.01
CA GLN A 77 8.75 0.53 0.22
C GLN A 77 7.73 -0.47 -0.32
N TRP A 78 7.97 -1.78 -0.17
CA TRP A 78 7.07 -2.79 -0.72
C TRP A 78 5.63 -2.66 -0.23
N PRO A 79 5.34 -2.45 1.08
CA PRO A 79 3.96 -2.27 1.52
C PRO A 79 3.28 -1.09 0.83
N GLN A 80 3.91 0.07 0.81
CA GLN A 80 3.38 1.27 0.17
C GLN A 80 3.11 1.05 -1.32
N GLN A 81 4.04 0.45 -2.04
CA GLN A 81 3.91 0.20 -3.47
C GLN A 81 2.81 -0.83 -3.77
N TYR A 82 2.71 -1.87 -2.95
CA TYR A 82 1.66 -2.86 -3.11
C TYR A 82 0.27 -2.23 -2.98
N TRP A 83 0.03 -1.46 -1.93
CA TRP A 83 -1.28 -0.85 -1.70
C TRP A 83 -1.61 0.20 -2.75
N ARG A 84 -0.61 0.92 -3.23
CA ARG A 84 -0.76 1.85 -4.35
C ARG A 84 -1.21 1.13 -5.62
N LEU A 85 -0.58 0.01 -5.95
CA LEU A 85 -0.97 -0.80 -7.10
C LEU A 85 -2.39 -1.35 -6.94
N LEU A 86 -2.73 -1.84 -5.76
CA LEU A 86 -4.07 -2.38 -5.49
C LEU A 86 -5.15 -1.31 -5.68
N LEU A 87 -4.93 -0.12 -5.14
CA LEU A 87 -5.87 1.00 -5.30
C LEU A 87 -6.01 1.44 -6.76
N ALA A 88 -4.98 1.29 -7.56
CA ALA A 88 -5.01 1.63 -8.99
C ALA A 88 -5.65 0.54 -9.85
N ALA A 89 -5.95 -0.63 -9.31
CA ALA A 89 -6.55 -1.73 -10.07
C ALA A 89 -7.94 -1.34 -10.58
N PRO A 90 -8.20 -1.52 -11.89
CA PRO A 90 -9.50 -1.13 -12.47
C PRO A 90 -10.71 -1.79 -11.79
N SER A 91 -10.56 -3.02 -11.30
CA SER A 91 -11.62 -3.75 -10.62
C SER A 91 -12.07 -3.10 -9.31
N LEU A 92 -11.27 -2.18 -8.73
CA LEU A 92 -11.61 -1.46 -7.50
C LEU A 92 -12.14 -0.05 -7.75
N ARG A 93 -12.16 0.42 -8.99
CA ARG A 93 -12.54 1.81 -9.32
C ARG A 93 -14.05 2.04 -9.39
N HIS A 94 -14.81 1.01 -9.72
CA HIS A 94 -16.26 1.10 -9.81
C HIS A 94 -16.88 0.40 -8.62
N VAL A 95 -17.55 1.20 -7.81
CA VAL A 95 -18.23 0.69 -6.65
C VAL A 95 -19.68 1.07 -6.75
N ASP A 96 -20.50 0.08 -7.00
CA ASP A 96 -21.92 0.17 -6.82
C ASP A 96 -22.25 0.20 -5.32
N ALA A 97 -23.51 0.34 -4.98
CA ALA A 97 -23.97 0.33 -3.59
C ALA A 97 -23.40 -0.87 -2.83
N PRO A 98 -23.06 -0.71 -1.53
CA PRO A 98 -22.51 -1.82 -0.75
C PRO A 98 -23.49 -2.99 -0.71
N GLN A 99 -22.95 -4.20 -0.84
CA GLN A 99 -23.76 -5.41 -0.74
C GLN A 99 -24.23 -5.63 0.70
N ALA A 100 -25.38 -6.28 0.86
CA ALA A 100 -25.99 -6.53 2.16
C ALA A 100 -25.11 -7.39 3.08
N ASP A 101 -24.20 -8.19 2.51
CA ASP A 101 -23.29 -9.08 3.23
C ASP A 101 -21.87 -8.52 3.41
N ALA A 102 -21.70 -7.23 3.27
CA ALA A 102 -20.38 -6.58 3.45
C ALA A 102 -19.82 -6.88 4.85
N LEU A 103 -18.54 -7.30 4.89
CA LEU A 103 -17.86 -7.64 6.14
C LEU A 103 -17.61 -6.42 7.04
N LEU A 104 -17.45 -5.25 6.43
CA LEU A 104 -17.23 -3.98 7.13
C LEU A 104 -18.28 -2.97 6.64
N PRO A 105 -19.56 -3.14 7.02
CA PRO A 105 -20.65 -2.37 6.42
C PRO A 105 -20.56 -0.86 6.65
N GLY A 106 -20.10 -0.43 7.81
CA GLY A 106 -19.94 1.00 8.10
C GLY A 106 -18.91 1.68 7.20
N ILE A 107 -17.80 0.97 6.93
CA ILE A 107 -16.75 1.47 6.04
C ILE A 107 -17.18 1.34 4.58
N ALA A 108 -17.83 0.24 4.22
CA ALA A 108 -18.30 -0.02 2.86
C ALA A 108 -19.29 1.04 2.34
N ARG A 109 -20.00 1.72 3.24
CA ARG A 109 -20.95 2.80 2.89
C ARG A 109 -20.28 4.12 2.52
N LEU A 110 -19.02 4.28 2.86
CA LEU A 110 -18.29 5.50 2.51
C LEU A 110 -18.14 5.62 0.99
N ALA A 111 -18.02 6.86 0.51
CA ALA A 111 -17.63 7.10 -0.87
C ALA A 111 -16.22 6.49 -1.13
N PRO A 112 -15.89 6.16 -2.39
CA PRO A 112 -14.67 5.40 -2.69
C PRO A 112 -13.37 6.01 -2.15
N GLU A 113 -13.22 7.34 -2.23
CA GLU A 113 -11.99 8.00 -1.77
C GLU A 113 -11.81 7.98 -0.24
N PRO A 114 -12.77 8.41 0.58
CA PRO A 114 -12.65 8.29 2.03
C PRO A 114 -12.60 6.83 2.48
N ARG A 115 -13.31 5.94 1.81
CA ARG A 115 -13.24 4.51 2.12
C ARG A 115 -11.83 3.96 1.95
N ALA A 116 -11.15 4.26 0.84
CA ALA A 116 -9.77 3.86 0.60
C ALA A 116 -8.86 4.40 1.71
N ALA A 117 -9.01 5.65 2.10
CA ALA A 117 -8.22 6.26 3.16
C ALA A 117 -8.36 5.53 4.50
N VAL A 118 -9.60 5.20 4.89
CA VAL A 118 -9.89 4.45 6.12
C VAL A 118 -9.32 3.04 6.06
N LEU A 119 -9.50 2.35 4.94
CA LEU A 119 -9.00 0.99 4.76
C LEU A 119 -7.47 0.90 4.80
N LEU A 120 -6.77 1.89 4.26
CA LEU A 120 -5.31 1.94 4.33
C LEU A 120 -4.79 1.98 5.77
N HIS A 121 -5.52 2.62 6.66
CA HIS A 121 -5.14 2.69 8.06
C HIS A 121 -5.61 1.45 8.85
N LEU A 122 -6.88 1.12 8.79
CA LEU A 122 -7.49 0.11 9.65
C LEU A 122 -7.28 -1.32 9.16
N VAL A 123 -7.16 -1.55 7.88
CA VAL A 123 -7.00 -2.89 7.30
C VAL A 123 -5.58 -3.12 6.80
N ALA A 124 -5.04 -2.21 6.00
CA ALA A 124 -3.66 -2.33 5.51
C ALA A 124 -2.62 -2.12 6.62
N GLY A 125 -2.97 -1.39 7.67
CA GLY A 125 -2.08 -1.13 8.79
C GLY A 125 -0.95 -0.16 8.47
N LEU A 126 -1.13 0.72 7.49
CA LEU A 126 -0.13 1.71 7.15
C LEU A 126 -0.19 2.90 8.11
N ASP A 127 0.97 3.49 8.38
CA ASP A 127 1.02 4.78 9.07
C ASP A 127 0.56 5.91 8.13
N ASP A 128 0.41 7.11 8.68
CA ASP A 128 -0.12 8.25 7.93
C ASP A 128 0.76 8.62 6.74
N GLU A 129 2.08 8.53 6.87
CA GLU A 129 3.01 8.84 5.78
C GLU A 129 2.89 7.85 4.62
N ALA A 130 2.89 6.55 4.93
CA ALA A 130 2.78 5.50 3.93
C ALA A 130 1.40 5.52 3.26
N ALA A 131 0.33 5.72 4.02
CA ALA A 131 -1.02 5.80 3.50
C ALA A 131 -1.20 7.02 2.60
N ALA A 132 -0.73 8.18 3.02
CA ALA A 132 -0.75 9.40 2.22
C ALA A 132 0.00 9.21 0.91
N ALA A 133 1.19 8.63 0.96
CA ALA A 133 2.00 8.35 -0.23
C ALA A 133 1.29 7.38 -1.19
N ALA A 134 0.62 6.35 -0.67
CA ALA A 134 -0.16 5.42 -1.49
C ALA A 134 -1.30 6.10 -2.25
N LEU A 135 -1.87 7.16 -1.69
CA LEU A 135 -2.94 7.95 -2.31
C LEU A 135 -2.44 9.17 -3.11
N GLY A 136 -1.14 9.44 -3.07
CA GLY A 136 -0.59 10.64 -3.71
C GLY A 136 -0.98 11.93 -2.98
N LEU A 137 -1.18 11.88 -1.66
CA LEU A 137 -1.59 13.01 -0.84
C LEU A 137 -0.46 13.44 0.10
N SER A 138 -0.54 14.69 0.59
CA SER A 138 0.23 15.09 1.76
C SER A 138 -0.33 14.41 3.01
N VAL A 139 0.47 14.32 4.06
CA VAL A 139 0.02 13.75 5.35
C VAL A 139 -1.17 14.55 5.89
N GLU A 140 -1.13 15.87 5.80
CA GLU A 140 -2.20 16.75 6.26
C GLU A 140 -3.50 16.52 5.49
N ALA A 141 -3.41 16.37 4.17
CA ALA A 141 -4.57 16.08 3.33
C ALA A 141 -5.15 14.69 3.64
N TYR A 142 -4.29 13.71 3.89
CA TYR A 142 -4.71 12.38 4.29
C TYR A 142 -5.44 12.40 5.63
N GLN A 143 -4.87 13.05 6.63
CA GLN A 143 -5.48 13.18 7.95
C GLN A 143 -6.83 13.90 7.90
N ALA A 144 -6.93 14.95 7.07
CA ALA A 144 -8.20 15.64 6.85
C ALA A 144 -9.23 14.72 6.22
N ARG A 145 -8.85 13.89 5.26
CA ARG A 145 -9.74 12.91 4.63
C ARG A 145 -10.27 11.89 5.63
N ILE A 146 -9.44 11.42 6.56
CA ILE A 146 -9.88 10.53 7.65
C ILE A 146 -10.91 11.24 8.54
N ARG A 147 -10.62 12.47 8.99
CA ARG A 147 -11.56 13.23 9.81
C ARG A 147 -12.91 13.44 9.10
N ASP A 148 -12.85 13.78 7.82
CA ASP A 148 -14.06 14.06 7.04
C ASP A 148 -14.86 12.80 6.72
N SER A 149 -14.24 11.60 6.80
CA SER A 149 -14.95 10.33 6.62
C SER A 149 -15.88 10.00 7.79
N LEU A 150 -15.62 10.56 8.96
CA LEU A 150 -16.38 10.29 10.17
C LEU A 150 -17.63 11.17 10.26
N PRO A 151 -18.77 10.62 10.72
CA PRO A 151 -19.91 11.45 11.02
C PRO A 151 -19.57 12.44 12.13
N ARG A 152 -20.30 13.53 12.18
CA ARG A 152 -20.17 14.52 13.25
C ARG A 152 -20.98 14.09 14.46
N ASN A 153 -20.40 14.27 15.64
CA ASN A 153 -21.11 14.09 16.90
C ASN A 153 -21.95 15.32 17.24
N GLU A 154 -22.60 15.32 18.40
CA GLU A 154 -23.45 16.41 18.87
C GLU A 154 -22.71 17.76 19.00
N LEU A 155 -21.39 17.71 19.21
CA LEU A 155 -20.55 18.90 19.31
C LEU A 155 -19.99 19.37 17.95
N GLY A 156 -20.40 18.73 16.86
CA GLY A 156 -19.91 19.04 15.51
C GLY A 156 -18.50 18.55 15.22
N GLN A 157 -17.96 17.69 16.08
CA GLN A 157 -16.61 17.12 15.92
C GLN A 157 -16.70 15.71 15.32
N PRO A 158 -15.59 15.20 14.72
CA PRO A 158 -15.55 13.82 14.24
C PRO A 158 -15.89 12.83 15.36
N ASP A 159 -16.75 11.88 15.07
CA ASP A 159 -17.20 10.91 16.06
C ASP A 159 -16.15 9.82 16.28
N VAL A 160 -15.40 9.92 17.38
CA VAL A 160 -14.34 8.99 17.75
C VAL A 160 -14.89 7.60 18.07
N ASP A 161 -16.11 7.49 18.55
CA ASP A 161 -16.74 6.20 18.86
C ASP A 161 -17.01 5.41 17.58
N VAL A 162 -17.37 6.06 16.49
CA VAL A 162 -17.50 5.41 15.17
C VAL A 162 -16.14 4.89 14.71
N TRP A 163 -15.09 5.68 14.86
CA TRP A 163 -13.74 5.25 14.52
C TRP A 163 -13.32 4.01 15.31
N ARG A 164 -13.55 4.00 16.60
CA ARG A 164 -13.26 2.84 17.45
C ARG A 164 -14.04 1.59 17.04
N ALA A 165 -15.32 1.77 16.68
CA ALA A 165 -16.14 0.67 16.20
C ALA A 165 -15.62 0.10 14.88
N TRP A 166 -15.20 0.95 13.94
CA TRP A 166 -14.61 0.50 12.69
C TRP A 166 -13.30 -0.25 12.91
N ARG A 167 -12.46 0.27 13.80
CA ARG A 167 -11.19 -0.40 14.16
C ARG A 167 -11.45 -1.77 14.75
N ALA A 168 -12.36 -1.89 15.67
CA ALA A 168 -12.70 -3.17 16.30
C ALA A 168 -13.27 -4.16 15.27
N ALA A 169 -14.12 -3.70 14.37
CA ALA A 169 -14.68 -4.54 13.31
C ALA A 169 -13.59 -5.06 12.37
N ALA A 170 -12.65 -4.21 11.96
CA ALA A 170 -11.54 -4.60 11.11
C ALA A 170 -10.65 -5.63 11.80
N GLN A 171 -10.33 -5.43 13.08
CA GLN A 171 -9.53 -6.37 13.86
C GLN A 171 -10.19 -7.73 13.96
N ARG A 172 -11.50 -7.78 14.22
CA ARG A 172 -12.24 -9.05 14.28
C ARG A 172 -12.16 -9.83 12.97
N GLU A 173 -12.32 -9.12 11.83
CA GLU A 173 -12.24 -9.78 10.52
C GLU A 173 -10.82 -10.27 10.21
N LEU A 174 -9.80 -9.55 10.63
CA LEU A 174 -8.40 -9.94 10.40
C LEU A 174 -7.96 -11.11 11.29
N GLU A 175 -8.61 -11.32 12.42
CA GLU A 175 -8.29 -12.39 13.38
C GLU A 175 -9.04 -13.71 13.12
N ARG A 176 -9.94 -13.71 12.17
CA ARG A 176 -10.69 -14.93 11.81
C ARG A 176 -9.85 -16.02 11.17
#